data_fd4716aa7dfbe20523ec50e60035570b
#
_entry.id   fd4716aa7dfbe20523ec50e60035570b
#
_cell.length_a   1.000
_cell.length_b   1.000
_cell.length_c   1.000
_cell.angle_alpha   90.00
_cell.angle_beta   90.00
_cell.angle_gamma   90.00
#
_symmetry.space_group_name_H-M   'P 1'
#
loop_
_entity.id
_entity.type
_entity.pdbx_description
1 polymer ?
#
loop_
_entity_poly.entity_id
_entity_poly.type
_entity_poly.pdbx_seq_one_letter_code
_entity_poly.pdbx_strand_id
1 'polypeptide(L)'
;MKNPIIFGCQGLVLTAHERSFFKEFPPLGFILFKRNCSTKKQVISLINSLRDIVGEKVPILIDQEGGRVQRLSPPIWNAYPPPEVFGLIFNSDKEKARQLIKTNYQIIASELFDLGINVNCAPVIDLSEKRGHSVIGDRALGSDPKTVGVLGKAVIEGLESGGVSGMIKHIPGHGRAEVDSHESLPRIDSCLDDLLSREFSPFIQLRFAAAAMTGHLLFPKLDPTHPVTFSRKIINDIIRNLIKFEGILLSDDLSMNALSGSIDDRYINALEAGCDVGLHCNGNFQEMELVAKACPGIKNVAKSRIRVFLKKVADVSENREISDINELNVKLRKGLKGFFNFM
;
A
#
# COMPACT_ATOMS: atom_id res chain seq x y z
N MET A 1 -14.22 18.03 -7.93
CA MET A 1 -13.16 17.32 -7.17
C MET A 1 -13.40 15.84 -7.36
N LYS A 2 -12.37 15.01 -7.51
CA LYS A 2 -12.52 13.56 -7.70
C LYS A 2 -13.10 12.90 -6.45
N ASN A 3 -13.80 11.78 -6.61
CA ASN A 3 -14.42 11.08 -5.50
C ASN A 3 -13.38 10.36 -4.62
N PRO A 4 -13.58 10.25 -3.31
CA PRO A 4 -12.59 9.69 -2.37
C PRO A 4 -12.57 8.16 -2.38
N ILE A 5 -12.33 7.60 -3.55
CA ILE A 5 -12.26 6.17 -3.80
C ILE A 5 -11.13 5.86 -4.80
N ILE A 6 -10.47 4.73 -4.62
CA ILE A 6 -9.56 4.13 -5.59
C ILE A 6 -10.20 2.83 -6.07
N PHE A 7 -10.33 2.66 -7.38
CA PHE A 7 -10.90 1.47 -7.99
C PHE A 7 -9.85 0.59 -8.67
N GLY A 8 -10.02 -0.72 -8.55
CA GLY A 8 -9.42 -1.69 -9.47
C GLY A 8 -10.18 -1.75 -10.79
N CYS A 9 -9.49 -2.09 -11.88
CA CYS A 9 -10.11 -2.33 -13.19
C CYS A 9 -10.42 -3.81 -13.39
N GLN A 10 -11.40 -4.10 -14.25
CA GLN A 10 -11.87 -5.46 -14.52
C GLN A 10 -10.80 -6.32 -15.22
N GLY A 11 -10.13 -5.77 -16.25
CA GLY A 11 -9.25 -6.56 -17.11
C GLY A 11 -8.07 -5.78 -17.69
N LEU A 12 -7.55 -6.30 -18.80
CA LEU A 12 -6.36 -5.75 -19.49
C LEU A 12 -6.62 -4.45 -20.24
N VAL A 13 -7.88 -4.18 -20.58
CA VAL A 13 -8.36 -2.98 -21.26
C VAL A 13 -9.65 -2.51 -20.61
N LEU A 14 -9.93 -1.22 -20.65
CA LEU A 14 -11.19 -0.69 -20.14
C LEU A 14 -12.35 -1.08 -21.06
N THR A 15 -13.40 -1.63 -20.47
CA THR A 15 -14.68 -1.85 -21.16
C THR A 15 -15.36 -0.51 -21.48
N ALA A 16 -16.33 -0.53 -22.39
CA ALA A 16 -17.13 0.67 -22.69
C ALA A 16 -17.90 1.16 -21.46
N HIS A 17 -18.39 0.22 -20.62
CA HIS A 17 -19.09 0.53 -19.37
C HIS A 17 -18.16 1.21 -18.35
N GLU A 18 -16.94 0.67 -18.12
CA GLU A 18 -15.97 1.32 -17.24
C GLU A 18 -15.58 2.71 -17.71
N ARG A 19 -15.40 2.92 -19.03
CA ARG A 19 -15.10 4.25 -19.59
C ARG A 19 -16.21 5.25 -19.30
N SER A 20 -17.47 4.89 -19.52
CA SER A 20 -18.62 5.75 -19.24
C SER A 20 -18.72 6.05 -17.74
N PHE A 21 -18.60 5.02 -16.91
CA PHE A 21 -18.68 5.12 -15.46
C PHE A 21 -17.59 6.03 -14.87
N PHE A 22 -16.31 5.83 -15.23
CA PHE A 22 -15.23 6.66 -14.70
C PHE A 22 -15.25 8.10 -15.20
N LYS A 23 -15.91 8.36 -16.34
CA LYS A 23 -16.17 9.72 -16.82
C LYS A 23 -17.25 10.40 -15.99
N GLU A 24 -18.31 9.70 -15.65
CA GLU A 24 -19.43 10.20 -14.83
C GLU A 24 -19.04 10.30 -13.36
N PHE A 25 -18.34 9.29 -12.84
CA PHE A 25 -17.89 9.21 -11.46
C PHE A 25 -16.35 9.10 -11.39
N PRO A 26 -15.60 10.19 -11.59
CA PRO A 26 -14.14 10.16 -11.61
C PRO A 26 -13.57 9.83 -10.22
N PRO A 27 -12.89 8.66 -10.04
CA PRO A 27 -12.27 8.30 -8.78
C PRO A 27 -11.01 9.10 -8.52
N LEU A 28 -10.51 9.08 -7.28
CA LEU A 28 -9.24 9.69 -6.91
C LEU A 28 -8.07 9.03 -7.62
N GLY A 29 -8.08 7.71 -7.78
CA GLY A 29 -7.03 6.93 -8.39
C GLY A 29 -7.48 5.53 -8.81
N PHE A 30 -6.52 4.76 -9.32
CA PHE A 30 -6.73 3.37 -9.70
C PHE A 30 -5.65 2.48 -9.10
N ILE A 31 -5.99 1.21 -8.84
CA ILE A 31 -5.04 0.19 -8.40
C ILE A 31 -5.01 -0.96 -9.40
N LEU A 32 -3.80 -1.38 -9.81
CA LEU A 32 -3.61 -2.46 -10.76
C LEU A 32 -3.22 -3.76 -10.05
N PHE A 33 -3.77 -4.86 -10.56
CA PHE A 33 -3.52 -6.22 -10.11
C PHE A 33 -2.94 -7.08 -11.25
N LYS A 34 -2.52 -8.30 -10.95
CA LYS A 34 -2.00 -9.24 -11.97
C LYS A 34 -2.93 -9.40 -13.16
N ARG A 35 -4.26 -9.39 -12.94
CA ARG A 35 -5.27 -9.47 -14.02
C ARG A 35 -5.24 -8.30 -15.01
N ASN A 36 -4.62 -7.17 -14.60
CA ASN A 36 -4.49 -5.97 -15.43
C ASN A 36 -3.14 -5.89 -16.16
N CYS A 37 -2.23 -6.86 -15.96
CA CYS A 37 -0.84 -6.77 -16.38
C CYS A 37 -0.45 -8.00 -17.23
N SER A 38 -0.27 -7.82 -18.54
CA SER A 38 0.13 -8.88 -19.45
C SER A 38 1.44 -8.57 -20.19
N THR A 39 1.62 -7.37 -20.70
CA THR A 39 2.85 -6.87 -21.32
C THR A 39 3.10 -5.42 -20.95
N LYS A 40 4.35 -4.94 -21.03
CA LYS A 40 4.69 -3.53 -20.77
C LYS A 40 3.84 -2.58 -21.62
N LYS A 41 3.75 -2.84 -22.93
CA LYS A 41 2.96 -2.03 -23.87
C LYS A 41 1.47 -1.99 -23.51
N GLN A 42 0.91 -3.12 -23.10
CA GLN A 42 -0.50 -3.20 -22.71
C GLN A 42 -0.77 -2.42 -21.41
N VAL A 43 0.09 -2.53 -20.38
CA VAL A 43 -0.06 -1.78 -19.12
C VAL A 43 -0.01 -0.27 -19.38
N ILE A 44 0.97 0.20 -20.17
CA ILE A 44 1.06 1.61 -20.55
C ILE A 44 -0.22 2.08 -21.26
N SER A 45 -0.75 1.27 -22.21
CA SER A 45 -2.00 1.59 -22.92
C SER A 45 -3.20 1.67 -21.99
N LEU A 46 -3.32 0.76 -21.00
CA LEU A 46 -4.38 0.80 -19.99
C LEU A 46 -4.28 2.08 -19.15
N ILE A 47 -3.08 2.40 -18.64
CA ILE A 47 -2.85 3.58 -17.82
C ILE A 47 -3.16 4.88 -18.60
N ASN A 48 -2.73 4.98 -19.85
CA ASN A 48 -3.06 6.13 -20.70
C ASN A 48 -4.57 6.26 -20.88
N SER A 49 -5.27 5.15 -21.11
CA SER A 49 -6.74 5.16 -21.22
C SER A 49 -7.45 5.64 -19.94
N LEU A 50 -6.89 5.34 -18.75
CA LEU A 50 -7.40 5.84 -17.46
C LEU A 50 -7.13 7.34 -17.31
N ARG A 51 -5.94 7.80 -17.71
CA ARG A 51 -5.54 9.21 -17.68
C ARG A 51 -6.33 10.08 -18.64
N ASP A 52 -6.63 9.59 -19.83
CA ASP A 52 -7.48 10.28 -20.81
C ASP A 52 -8.87 10.60 -20.24
N ILE A 53 -9.38 9.73 -19.34
CA ILE A 53 -10.72 9.91 -18.76
C ILE A 53 -10.68 10.79 -17.51
N VAL A 54 -9.72 10.55 -16.60
CA VAL A 54 -9.72 11.13 -15.25
C VAL A 54 -8.68 12.25 -15.09
N GLY A 55 -7.70 12.33 -15.99
CA GLY A 55 -6.65 13.34 -16.05
C GLY A 55 -5.25 12.80 -15.76
N GLU A 56 -4.24 13.43 -16.34
CA GLU A 56 -2.84 13.02 -16.38
C GLU A 56 -2.21 12.73 -15.00
N LYS A 57 -2.56 13.51 -13.99
CA LYS A 57 -1.98 13.42 -12.63
C LYS A 57 -2.73 12.44 -11.72
N VAL A 58 -3.54 11.52 -12.29
CA VAL A 58 -4.26 10.54 -11.49
C VAL A 58 -3.27 9.54 -10.85
N PRO A 59 -3.38 9.25 -9.53
CA PRO A 59 -2.61 8.18 -8.91
C PRO A 59 -2.94 6.81 -9.51
N ILE A 60 -1.89 6.09 -9.90
CA ILE A 60 -1.96 4.68 -10.31
C ILE A 60 -1.16 3.87 -9.31
N LEU A 61 -1.85 3.02 -8.58
CA LEU A 61 -1.31 2.22 -7.49
C LEU A 61 -1.03 0.79 -7.93
N ILE A 62 -0.11 0.12 -7.24
CA ILE A 62 0.16 -1.31 -7.38
C ILE A 62 0.74 -1.88 -6.08
N ASP A 63 0.55 -3.20 -5.84
CA ASP A 63 1.30 -3.95 -4.85
C ASP A 63 2.52 -4.60 -5.51
N GLN A 64 3.66 -3.97 -5.37
CA GLN A 64 4.94 -4.49 -5.84
C GLN A 64 5.92 -4.53 -4.67
N GLU A 65 5.66 -5.46 -3.72
CA GLU A 65 6.42 -5.60 -2.49
C GLU A 65 7.74 -6.36 -2.69
N GLY A 66 7.78 -7.26 -3.66
CA GLY A 66 8.78 -8.29 -3.83
C GLY A 66 8.29 -9.65 -3.29
N GLY A 67 9.07 -10.71 -3.52
CA GLY A 67 8.69 -12.06 -3.15
C GLY A 67 7.37 -12.50 -3.77
N ARG A 68 6.50 -13.07 -2.94
CA ARG A 68 5.18 -13.57 -3.40
C ARG A 68 4.15 -12.48 -3.70
N VAL A 69 4.37 -11.24 -3.26
CA VAL A 69 3.48 -10.11 -3.55
C VAL A 69 4.10 -9.21 -4.60
N GLN A 70 4.03 -9.68 -5.84
CA GLN A 70 4.41 -8.99 -7.06
C GLN A 70 3.31 -9.11 -8.10
N ARG A 71 2.74 -8.00 -8.55
CA ARG A 71 1.75 -8.01 -9.63
C ARG A 71 2.44 -8.07 -10.99
N LEU A 72 3.57 -7.40 -11.10
CA LEU A 72 4.51 -7.47 -12.23
C LEU A 72 5.54 -8.56 -11.92
N SER A 73 5.43 -9.71 -12.58
CA SER A 73 6.21 -10.91 -12.27
C SER A 73 6.87 -11.54 -13.52
N PRO A 74 7.89 -12.37 -13.35
CA PRO A 74 8.49 -13.11 -14.46
C PRO A 74 7.45 -13.88 -15.31
N PRO A 75 7.73 -14.11 -16.61
CA PRO A 75 9.00 -13.83 -17.31
C PRO A 75 9.12 -12.42 -17.90
N ILE A 76 8.11 -11.59 -17.81
CA ILE A 76 8.08 -10.27 -18.47
C ILE A 76 8.79 -9.20 -17.63
N TRP A 77 8.66 -9.30 -16.31
CA TRP A 77 9.29 -8.40 -15.34
C TRP A 77 10.27 -9.15 -14.46
N ASN A 78 11.07 -8.39 -13.71
CA ASN A 78 12.07 -8.98 -12.82
C ASN A 78 11.42 -9.70 -11.62
N ALA A 79 12.11 -10.76 -11.14
CA ALA A 79 11.85 -11.28 -9.80
C ALA A 79 12.58 -10.41 -8.78
N TYR A 80 11.87 -9.98 -7.74
CA TYR A 80 12.44 -9.23 -6.63
C TYR A 80 12.43 -10.08 -5.35
N PRO A 81 13.46 -9.96 -4.49
CA PRO A 81 13.52 -10.71 -3.25
C PRO A 81 12.37 -10.34 -2.31
N PRO A 82 11.90 -11.27 -1.46
CA PRO A 82 10.98 -10.94 -0.39
C PRO A 82 11.64 -9.99 0.62
N PRO A 83 10.88 -9.08 1.25
CA PRO A 83 11.39 -8.12 2.23
C PRO A 83 12.17 -8.74 3.39
N GLU A 84 11.81 -9.94 3.84
CA GLU A 84 12.49 -10.68 4.90
C GLU A 84 14.01 -10.86 4.66
N VAL A 85 14.43 -11.04 3.40
CA VAL A 85 15.84 -11.18 3.02
C VAL A 85 16.68 -10.01 3.53
N PHE A 86 16.16 -8.79 3.46
CA PHE A 86 16.88 -7.61 3.93
C PHE A 86 16.93 -7.54 5.46
N GLY A 87 15.89 -8.03 6.15
CA GLY A 87 15.90 -8.19 7.60
C GLY A 87 16.95 -9.18 8.07
N LEU A 88 17.11 -10.31 7.36
CA LEU A 88 18.16 -11.29 7.64
C LEU A 88 19.57 -10.69 7.47
N ILE A 89 19.81 -9.93 6.41
CA ILE A 89 21.09 -9.24 6.20
C ILE A 89 21.32 -8.19 7.29
N PHE A 90 20.27 -7.47 7.73
CA PHE A 90 20.38 -6.43 8.75
C PHE A 90 20.91 -6.96 10.10
N ASN A 91 20.64 -8.22 10.43
CA ASN A 91 21.15 -8.85 11.63
C ASN A 91 22.70 -9.01 11.64
N SER A 92 23.31 -9.11 10.46
CA SER A 92 24.77 -9.24 10.31
C SER A 92 25.45 -7.92 9.87
N ASP A 93 24.81 -7.14 9.00
CA ASP A 93 25.36 -5.90 8.46
C ASP A 93 24.22 -4.90 8.17
N LYS A 94 24.03 -3.99 9.11
CA LYS A 94 22.93 -3.00 9.09
C LYS A 94 23.01 -2.04 7.91
N GLU A 95 24.23 -1.54 7.63
CA GLU A 95 24.41 -0.55 6.59
C GLU A 95 24.28 -1.19 5.19
N LYS A 96 24.86 -2.38 5.02
CA LYS A 96 24.68 -3.16 3.79
C LYS A 96 23.20 -3.45 3.52
N ALA A 97 22.44 -3.91 4.51
CA ALA A 97 21.01 -4.17 4.36
C ALA A 97 20.24 -2.91 3.95
N ARG A 98 20.51 -1.76 4.62
CA ARG A 98 19.88 -0.48 4.32
C ARG A 98 20.17 -0.02 2.88
N GLN A 99 21.42 -0.15 2.43
CA GLN A 99 21.78 0.20 1.06
C GLN A 99 21.16 -0.72 0.02
N LEU A 100 21.17 -2.04 0.27
CA LEU A 100 20.62 -3.01 -0.66
C LEU A 100 19.08 -2.88 -0.81
N ILE A 101 18.36 -2.68 0.30
CA ILE A 101 16.92 -2.50 0.23
C ILE A 101 16.55 -1.19 -0.48
N LYS A 102 17.25 -0.09 -0.20
CA LYS A 102 17.08 1.18 -0.93
C LYS A 102 17.29 0.96 -2.42
N THR A 103 18.40 0.31 -2.81
CA THR A 103 18.70 0.00 -4.22
C THR A 103 17.62 -0.88 -4.85
N ASN A 104 17.14 -1.92 -4.15
CA ASN A 104 16.08 -2.81 -4.64
C ASN A 104 14.80 -2.03 -4.97
N TYR A 105 14.36 -1.17 -4.04
CA TYR A 105 13.12 -0.41 -4.26
C TYR A 105 13.30 0.76 -5.23
N GLN A 106 14.50 1.28 -5.43
CA GLN A 106 14.80 2.23 -6.51
C GLN A 106 14.67 1.56 -7.89
N ILE A 107 15.14 0.31 -8.04
CA ILE A 107 14.97 -0.47 -9.28
C ILE A 107 13.49 -0.76 -9.52
N ILE A 108 12.77 -1.25 -8.49
CA ILE A 108 11.32 -1.48 -8.57
C ILE A 108 10.60 -0.19 -9.02
N ALA A 109 10.87 0.93 -8.36
CA ALA A 109 10.25 2.21 -8.67
C ALA A 109 10.55 2.67 -10.09
N SER A 110 11.77 2.49 -10.58
CA SER A 110 12.11 2.83 -11.97
C SER A 110 11.28 2.01 -12.97
N GLU A 111 11.11 0.70 -12.73
CA GLU A 111 10.27 -0.15 -13.60
C GLU A 111 8.80 0.28 -13.55
N LEU A 112 8.27 0.63 -12.36
CA LEU A 112 6.91 1.14 -12.18
C LEU A 112 6.69 2.48 -12.87
N PHE A 113 7.63 3.40 -12.69
CA PHE A 113 7.59 4.74 -13.28
C PHE A 113 7.53 4.70 -14.81
N ASP A 114 8.36 3.84 -15.42
CA ASP A 114 8.42 3.67 -16.90
C ASP A 114 7.09 3.11 -17.47
N LEU A 115 6.27 2.46 -16.65
CA LEU A 115 4.92 2.03 -16.99
C LEU A 115 3.86 3.12 -16.74
N GLY A 116 4.21 4.18 -16.01
CA GLY A 116 3.29 5.23 -15.60
C GLY A 116 2.62 4.99 -14.24
N ILE A 117 3.07 4.01 -13.46
CA ILE A 117 2.62 3.75 -12.09
C ILE A 117 3.41 4.68 -11.15
N ASN A 118 2.71 5.42 -10.29
CA ASN A 118 3.31 6.47 -9.48
C ASN A 118 3.12 6.31 -7.96
N VAL A 119 2.44 5.23 -7.53
CA VAL A 119 2.30 4.86 -6.11
C VAL A 119 2.51 3.35 -5.95
N ASN A 120 3.37 2.94 -5.03
CA ASN A 120 3.52 1.55 -4.64
C ASN A 120 2.97 1.34 -3.22
N CYS A 121 2.07 0.36 -3.04
CA CYS A 121 1.53 -0.03 -1.75
C CYS A 121 2.59 -0.83 -0.94
N ALA A 122 3.73 -0.22 -0.71
CA ALA A 122 4.89 -0.69 0.04
C ALA A 122 5.56 0.51 0.75
N PRO A 123 6.23 0.29 1.91
CA PRO A 123 6.55 -0.98 2.56
C PRO A 123 5.44 -1.58 3.41
N VAL A 124 5.48 -2.90 3.59
CA VAL A 124 4.85 -3.60 4.72
C VAL A 124 5.75 -3.39 5.94
N ILE A 125 5.23 -2.73 6.97
CA ILE A 125 5.95 -2.45 8.22
C ILE A 125 5.31 -3.16 9.42
N ASP A 126 4.46 -4.15 9.13
CA ASP A 126 3.99 -5.11 10.11
C ASP A 126 5.16 -5.96 10.61
N LEU A 127 5.16 -6.31 11.90
CA LEU A 127 6.20 -7.15 12.48
C LEU A 127 6.01 -8.62 12.09
N SER A 128 7.09 -9.33 11.85
CA SER A 128 7.05 -10.80 11.77
C SER A 128 6.87 -11.37 13.17
N GLU A 129 5.84 -12.20 13.37
CA GLU A 129 5.56 -12.89 14.64
C GLU A 129 5.56 -14.39 14.46
N LYS A 130 6.20 -15.14 15.40
CA LYS A 130 6.30 -16.59 15.34
C LYS A 130 4.94 -17.31 15.35
N ARG A 131 3.93 -16.72 15.98
CA ARG A 131 2.56 -17.23 16.05
C ARG A 131 1.61 -16.49 15.09
N GLY A 132 2.10 -15.48 14.38
CA GLY A 132 1.30 -14.73 13.40
C GLY A 132 0.99 -15.60 12.18
N HIS A 133 -0.11 -15.25 11.50
CA HIS A 133 -0.49 -15.93 10.27
C HIS A 133 0.54 -15.68 9.16
N SER A 134 0.72 -16.66 8.29
CA SER A 134 1.66 -16.58 7.15
C SER A 134 1.32 -15.49 6.13
N VAL A 135 0.15 -14.82 6.26
CA VAL A 135 -0.24 -13.69 5.39
C VAL A 135 0.77 -12.54 5.42
N ILE A 136 1.40 -12.28 6.57
CA ILE A 136 2.54 -11.35 6.66
C ILE A 136 3.82 -12.10 6.31
N GLY A 137 4.23 -13.11 7.07
CA GLY A 137 5.34 -14.00 6.75
C GLY A 137 6.58 -13.28 6.21
N ASP A 138 7.05 -13.70 5.03
CA ASP A 138 8.22 -13.18 4.30
C ASP A 138 8.05 -11.74 3.76
N ARG A 139 6.84 -11.17 3.86
CA ARG A 139 6.57 -9.76 3.54
C ARG A 139 7.10 -8.80 4.62
N ALA A 140 7.29 -9.30 5.85
CA ALA A 140 7.81 -8.49 6.96
C ALA A 140 9.31 -8.24 6.80
N LEU A 141 9.74 -7.03 7.15
CA LEU A 141 11.16 -6.64 7.21
C LEU A 141 11.89 -7.20 8.44
N GLY A 142 11.16 -7.81 9.38
CA GLY A 142 11.68 -8.42 10.59
C GLY A 142 10.70 -8.40 11.75
N SER A 143 11.14 -8.86 12.91
CA SER A 143 10.36 -8.93 14.17
C SER A 143 10.72 -7.84 15.18
N ASP A 144 11.83 -7.12 14.98
CA ASP A 144 12.26 -6.01 15.82
C ASP A 144 11.75 -4.68 15.29
N PRO A 145 11.00 -3.89 16.09
CA PRO A 145 10.41 -2.63 15.63
C PRO A 145 11.42 -1.60 15.12
N LYS A 146 12.63 -1.58 15.66
CA LYS A 146 13.69 -0.64 15.21
C LYS A 146 14.22 -1.04 13.84
N THR A 147 14.47 -2.32 13.64
CA THR A 147 14.89 -2.88 12.34
C THR A 147 13.86 -2.57 11.26
N VAL A 148 12.58 -2.83 11.54
CA VAL A 148 11.48 -2.58 10.60
C VAL A 148 11.36 -1.09 10.29
N GLY A 149 11.50 -0.20 11.29
CA GLY A 149 11.48 1.24 11.08
C GLY A 149 12.63 1.74 10.18
N VAL A 150 13.87 1.26 10.43
CA VAL A 150 15.05 1.65 9.62
C VAL A 150 14.93 1.16 8.18
N LEU A 151 14.59 -0.11 7.99
CA LEU A 151 14.46 -0.70 6.65
C LEU A 151 13.24 -0.14 5.91
N GLY A 152 12.10 0.06 6.59
CA GLY A 152 10.91 0.68 6.01
C GLY A 152 11.17 2.10 5.51
N LYS A 153 11.99 2.89 6.26
CA LYS A 153 12.45 4.20 5.79
C LYS A 153 13.27 4.08 4.51
N ALA A 154 14.21 3.15 4.45
CA ALA A 154 15.05 2.92 3.27
C ALA A 154 14.23 2.45 2.05
N VAL A 155 13.12 1.71 2.26
CA VAL A 155 12.15 1.39 1.19
C VAL A 155 11.52 2.67 0.62
N ILE A 156 11.00 3.56 1.49
CA ILE A 156 10.41 4.83 1.05
C ILE A 156 11.43 5.66 0.27
N GLU A 157 12.67 5.80 0.81
CA GLU A 157 13.75 6.52 0.14
C GLU A 157 14.07 5.92 -1.24
N GLY A 158 14.10 4.59 -1.36
CA GLY A 158 14.35 3.92 -2.64
C GLY A 158 13.22 4.14 -3.65
N LEU A 159 11.97 4.03 -3.21
CA LEU A 159 10.80 4.30 -4.05
C LEU A 159 10.80 5.75 -4.56
N GLU A 160 11.02 6.73 -3.67
CA GLU A 160 11.04 8.14 -4.03
C GLU A 160 12.21 8.47 -4.97
N SER A 161 13.41 7.89 -4.76
CA SER A 161 14.53 8.02 -5.70
C SER A 161 14.20 7.52 -7.10
N GLY A 162 13.39 6.47 -7.23
CA GLY A 162 12.93 5.95 -8.52
C GLY A 162 11.71 6.68 -9.11
N GLY A 163 11.16 7.69 -8.44
CA GLY A 163 10.04 8.50 -8.93
C GLY A 163 8.64 8.00 -8.53
N VAL A 164 8.53 7.10 -7.55
CA VAL A 164 7.28 6.49 -7.09
C VAL A 164 7.06 6.74 -5.61
N SER A 165 5.87 7.18 -5.21
CA SER A 165 5.52 7.36 -3.80
C SER A 165 5.24 6.02 -3.12
N GLY A 166 5.75 5.86 -1.89
CA GLY A 166 5.44 4.71 -1.03
C GLY A 166 4.18 4.91 -0.19
N MET A 167 3.58 3.78 0.22
CA MET A 167 2.45 3.72 1.16
C MET A 167 2.72 2.66 2.22
N ILE A 168 2.80 3.08 3.49
CA ILE A 168 3.02 2.14 4.61
C ILE A 168 1.76 1.35 4.94
N LYS A 169 1.91 0.09 5.34
CA LYS A 169 0.79 -0.79 5.67
C LYS A 169 1.19 -1.89 6.66
N HIS A 170 0.24 -2.45 7.41
CA HIS A 170 -1.19 -2.13 7.53
C HIS A 170 -1.44 -1.45 8.88
N ILE A 171 -1.56 -0.12 8.91
CA ILE A 171 -1.67 0.66 10.14
C ILE A 171 -2.91 0.24 10.96
N PRO A 172 -2.79 0.06 12.30
CA PRO A 172 -1.64 0.34 13.17
C PRO A 172 -0.71 -0.87 13.40
N GLY A 173 -0.86 -2.00 12.69
CA GLY A 173 0.00 -3.18 12.76
C GLY A 173 -0.75 -4.50 12.73
N HIS A 174 -0.40 -5.37 11.77
CA HIS A 174 -1.08 -6.64 11.46
C HIS A 174 -0.33 -7.87 11.98
N GLY A 175 0.92 -7.71 12.47
CA GLY A 175 1.86 -8.81 12.69
C GLY A 175 1.37 -9.95 13.60
N ARG A 176 0.58 -9.64 14.64
CA ARG A 176 0.02 -10.62 15.59
C ARG A 176 -1.29 -11.27 15.16
N ALA A 177 -1.81 -10.96 13.99
CA ALA A 177 -3.02 -11.60 13.49
C ALA A 177 -2.81 -13.09 13.28
N GLU A 178 -3.67 -13.93 13.83
CA GLU A 178 -3.60 -15.39 13.74
C GLU A 178 -4.39 -15.95 12.55
N VAL A 179 -5.16 -15.10 11.86
CA VAL A 179 -5.94 -15.45 10.67
C VAL A 179 -5.72 -14.44 9.56
N ASP A 180 -5.99 -14.84 8.33
CA ASP A 180 -5.92 -13.98 7.16
C ASP A 180 -7.16 -13.06 7.08
N SER A 181 -6.94 -11.76 6.97
CA SER A 181 -8.01 -10.76 6.78
C SER A 181 -8.76 -10.92 5.44
N HIS A 182 -8.22 -11.65 4.48
CA HIS A 182 -8.96 -12.05 3.28
C HIS A 182 -10.04 -13.09 3.57
N GLU A 183 -9.91 -13.87 4.64
CA GLU A 183 -10.83 -14.97 5.00
C GLU A 183 -11.77 -14.59 6.14
N SER A 184 -11.25 -13.94 7.19
CA SER A 184 -12.04 -13.57 8.37
C SER A 184 -11.42 -12.39 9.11
N LEU A 185 -12.16 -11.78 10.06
CA LEU A 185 -11.67 -10.64 10.84
C LEU A 185 -10.67 -11.09 11.91
N PRO A 186 -9.37 -10.74 11.76
CA PRO A 186 -8.36 -11.07 12.75
C PRO A 186 -8.56 -10.27 14.05
N ARG A 187 -8.28 -10.91 15.19
CA ARG A 187 -8.34 -10.32 16.54
C ARG A 187 -6.96 -10.25 17.16
N ILE A 188 -6.64 -9.12 17.80
CA ILE A 188 -5.37 -8.91 18.51
C ILE A 188 -5.67 -8.47 19.94
N ASP A 189 -5.57 -9.39 20.90
CA ASP A 189 -5.91 -9.21 22.32
C ASP A 189 -4.72 -8.68 23.16
N SER A 190 -3.99 -7.68 22.68
CA SER A 190 -2.87 -7.06 23.39
C SER A 190 -3.29 -5.77 24.10
N CYS A 191 -2.62 -5.44 25.21
CA CYS A 191 -2.82 -4.15 25.87
C CYS A 191 -2.13 -3.00 25.10
N LEU A 192 -2.54 -1.76 25.37
CA LEU A 192 -2.04 -0.58 24.66
C LEU A 192 -0.53 -0.41 24.79
N ASP A 193 0.04 -0.61 25.99
CA ASP A 193 1.48 -0.44 26.22
C ASP A 193 2.32 -1.43 25.41
N ASP A 194 1.84 -2.67 25.31
CA ASP A 194 2.48 -3.71 24.50
C ASP A 194 2.38 -3.38 23.00
N LEU A 195 1.22 -2.94 22.52
CA LEU A 195 1.04 -2.48 21.14
C LEU A 195 1.93 -1.28 20.80
N LEU A 196 2.06 -0.33 21.72
CA LEU A 196 2.92 0.86 21.55
C LEU A 196 4.39 0.51 21.42
N SER A 197 4.85 -0.42 22.25
CA SER A 197 6.25 -0.83 22.26
C SER A 197 6.62 -1.69 21.05
N ARG A 198 5.65 -2.33 20.42
CA ARG A 198 5.86 -3.27 19.33
C ARG A 198 5.14 -2.86 18.03
N GLU A 199 3.87 -3.27 17.85
CA GLU A 199 3.14 -3.14 16.57
C GLU A 199 3.03 -1.70 16.07
N PHE A 200 2.77 -0.75 16.99
CA PHE A 200 2.61 0.65 16.61
C PHE A 200 3.95 1.37 16.43
N SER A 201 5.03 0.85 17.00
CA SER A 201 6.35 1.48 16.97
C SER A 201 6.91 1.74 15.55
N PRO A 202 6.86 0.82 14.58
CA PRO A 202 7.27 1.11 13.21
C PRO A 202 6.45 2.24 12.57
N PHE A 203 5.13 2.30 12.85
CA PHE A 203 4.25 3.35 12.33
C PHE A 203 4.55 4.71 12.95
N ILE A 204 4.91 4.75 14.25
CA ILE A 204 5.39 5.98 14.91
C ILE A 204 6.69 6.47 14.25
N GLN A 205 7.63 5.58 13.95
CA GLN A 205 8.89 5.91 13.29
C GLN A 205 8.68 6.43 11.87
N LEU A 206 7.68 5.91 11.16
CA LEU A 206 7.36 6.24 9.76
C LEU A 206 6.14 7.15 9.61
N ARG A 207 5.71 7.85 10.68
CA ARG A 207 4.55 8.75 10.65
C ARG A 207 4.65 9.90 9.64
N PHE A 208 5.83 10.16 9.11
CA PHE A 208 6.09 11.15 8.06
C PHE A 208 5.70 10.66 6.65
N ALA A 209 5.35 9.38 6.48
CA ALA A 209 4.94 8.84 5.19
C ALA A 209 3.73 9.58 4.63
N ALA A 210 3.71 9.79 3.31
CA ALA A 210 2.63 10.52 2.66
C ALA A 210 1.29 9.80 2.67
N ALA A 211 1.33 8.46 2.74
CA ALA A 211 0.14 7.60 2.70
C ALA A 211 0.29 6.39 3.62
N ALA A 212 -0.82 5.96 4.21
CA ALA A 212 -0.93 4.69 4.93
C ALA A 212 -2.24 3.97 4.56
N MET A 213 -2.21 2.64 4.63
CA MET A 213 -3.36 1.77 4.45
C MET A 213 -3.72 1.11 5.78
N THR A 214 -5.02 1.13 6.19
CA THR A 214 -5.47 0.48 7.41
C THR A 214 -5.46 -1.04 7.26
N GLY A 215 -5.24 -1.77 8.35
CA GLY A 215 -5.55 -3.20 8.39
C GLY A 215 -7.00 -3.44 8.82
N HIS A 216 -7.67 -4.45 8.25
CA HIS A 216 -8.97 -4.92 8.74
C HIS A 216 -8.75 -5.82 9.97
N LEU A 217 -8.58 -5.20 11.13
CA LEU A 217 -8.18 -5.84 12.39
C LEU A 217 -9.10 -5.39 13.52
N LEU A 218 -9.42 -6.30 14.43
CA LEU A 218 -10.11 -5.98 15.67
C LEU A 218 -9.12 -5.97 16.83
N PHE A 219 -9.07 -4.86 17.58
CA PHE A 219 -8.35 -4.74 18.85
C PHE A 219 -9.37 -4.63 20.00
N PRO A 220 -9.83 -5.74 20.58
CA PRO A 220 -10.96 -5.73 21.54
C PRO A 220 -10.72 -4.87 22.76
N LYS A 221 -9.45 -4.71 23.20
CA LYS A 221 -9.10 -3.85 24.33
C LYS A 221 -9.11 -2.36 24.00
N LEU A 222 -9.11 -2.00 22.71
CA LEU A 222 -9.19 -0.61 22.25
C LEU A 222 -10.59 -0.25 21.76
N ASP A 223 -11.14 -1.06 20.87
CA ASP A 223 -12.53 -1.01 20.41
C ASP A 223 -13.06 -2.44 20.27
N PRO A 224 -13.99 -2.89 21.12
CA PRO A 224 -14.47 -4.27 21.12
C PRO A 224 -15.43 -4.58 19.95
N THR A 225 -15.93 -3.56 19.27
CA THR A 225 -17.05 -3.69 18.32
C THR A 225 -16.66 -3.46 16.86
N HIS A 226 -15.72 -2.56 16.60
CA HIS A 226 -15.40 -2.15 15.23
C HIS A 226 -13.97 -2.53 14.84
N PRO A 227 -13.76 -3.10 13.65
CA PRO A 227 -12.41 -3.23 13.10
C PRO A 227 -11.79 -1.85 12.87
N VAL A 228 -10.47 -1.76 12.85
CA VAL A 228 -9.72 -0.50 12.70
C VAL A 228 -10.31 0.39 11.61
N THR A 229 -10.59 -0.16 10.44
CA THR A 229 -11.12 0.57 9.28
C THR A 229 -12.46 1.26 9.57
N PHE A 230 -13.28 0.73 10.50
CA PHE A 230 -14.58 1.27 10.90
C PHE A 230 -14.57 1.90 12.29
N SER A 231 -13.43 1.89 13.00
CA SER A 231 -13.32 2.44 14.34
C SER A 231 -12.87 3.90 14.33
N ARG A 232 -13.83 4.81 14.49
CA ARG A 232 -13.50 6.23 14.70
C ARG A 232 -12.57 6.43 15.92
N LYS A 233 -12.73 5.61 16.96
CA LYS A 233 -11.89 5.65 18.16
C LYS A 233 -10.45 5.30 17.83
N ILE A 234 -10.20 4.18 17.14
CA ILE A 234 -8.83 3.77 16.79
C ILE A 234 -8.21 4.76 15.80
N ILE A 235 -8.97 5.21 14.79
CA ILE A 235 -8.44 6.17 13.82
C ILE A 235 -8.07 7.48 14.51
N ASN A 236 -8.93 8.07 15.34
CA ASN A 236 -8.63 9.35 15.97
C ASN A 236 -7.61 9.21 17.11
N ASP A 237 -7.85 8.31 18.08
CA ASP A 237 -7.06 8.28 19.30
C ASP A 237 -5.69 7.61 19.08
N ILE A 238 -5.65 6.55 18.28
CA ILE A 238 -4.42 5.79 18.05
C ILE A 238 -3.69 6.32 16.79
N ILE A 239 -4.33 6.29 15.63
CA ILE A 239 -3.62 6.61 14.37
C ILE A 239 -3.29 8.10 14.31
N ARG A 240 -4.25 8.99 14.59
CA ARG A 240 -4.04 10.44 14.45
C ARG A 240 -3.38 11.07 15.68
N ASN A 241 -3.80 10.73 16.89
CA ASN A 241 -3.31 11.41 18.10
C ASN A 241 -2.06 10.77 18.69
N LEU A 242 -1.97 9.43 18.74
CA LEU A 242 -0.89 8.72 19.41
C LEU A 242 0.27 8.41 18.46
N ILE A 243 0.01 7.79 17.30
CA ILE A 243 1.01 7.57 16.25
C ILE A 243 1.38 8.90 15.58
N LYS A 244 0.47 9.89 15.58
CA LYS A 244 0.62 11.21 14.93
C LYS A 244 0.80 11.11 13.43
N PHE A 245 0.09 10.17 12.79
CA PHE A 245 0.09 10.04 11.36
C PHE A 245 -0.80 11.11 10.71
N GLU A 246 -0.22 12.00 9.91
CA GLU A 246 -0.93 13.10 9.27
C GLU A 246 -1.15 12.90 7.76
N GLY A 247 -0.51 11.90 7.16
CA GLY A 247 -0.67 11.56 5.75
C GLY A 247 -2.09 11.10 5.40
N ILE A 248 -2.34 10.88 4.11
CA ILE A 248 -3.61 10.32 3.64
C ILE A 248 -3.80 8.90 4.18
N LEU A 249 -4.99 8.59 4.70
CA LEU A 249 -5.34 7.28 5.22
C LEU A 249 -6.33 6.61 4.27
N LEU A 250 -5.91 5.51 3.66
CA LEU A 250 -6.74 4.65 2.85
C LEU A 250 -7.28 3.50 3.70
N SER A 251 -8.48 3.01 3.38
CA SER A 251 -8.87 1.66 3.82
C SER A 251 -8.00 0.62 3.12
N ASP A 252 -7.86 -0.58 3.67
CA ASP A 252 -7.57 -1.77 2.86
C ASP A 252 -8.76 -2.09 1.94
N ASP A 253 -8.66 -3.10 1.09
CA ASP A 253 -9.71 -3.46 0.13
C ASP A 253 -11.04 -3.75 0.84
N LEU A 254 -12.02 -2.89 0.58
CA LEU A 254 -13.36 -3.00 1.17
C LEU A 254 -14.12 -4.27 0.73
N SER A 255 -13.66 -4.96 -0.31
CA SER A 255 -14.26 -6.22 -0.76
C SER A 255 -13.82 -7.45 0.05
N MET A 256 -12.83 -7.30 0.98
CA MET A 256 -12.32 -8.40 1.80
C MET A 256 -13.36 -8.94 2.79
N ASN A 257 -13.30 -10.26 3.06
CA ASN A 257 -14.27 -10.97 3.90
C ASN A 257 -14.17 -10.65 5.41
N ALA A 258 -13.09 -9.98 5.84
CA ALA A 258 -12.97 -9.48 7.21
C ALA A 258 -14.03 -8.44 7.57
N LEU A 259 -14.62 -7.78 6.60
CA LEU A 259 -15.64 -6.75 6.81
C LEU A 259 -17.06 -7.30 6.62
N SER A 260 -17.96 -6.91 7.50
CA SER A 260 -19.39 -7.21 7.39
C SER A 260 -20.17 -6.06 6.73
N GLY A 261 -21.38 -6.33 6.25
CA GLY A 261 -22.26 -5.38 5.56
C GLY A 261 -22.08 -5.36 4.04
N SER A 262 -22.94 -4.61 3.35
CA SER A 262 -22.86 -4.40 1.91
C SER A 262 -21.65 -3.51 1.54
N ILE A 263 -21.24 -3.52 0.29
CA ILE A 263 -20.01 -2.78 -0.14
C ILE A 263 -20.16 -1.26 0.03
N ASP A 264 -21.34 -0.73 -0.20
CA ASP A 264 -21.71 0.67 0.02
C ASP A 264 -21.69 1.04 1.50
N ASP A 265 -22.24 0.19 2.39
CA ASP A 265 -22.14 0.38 3.85
C ASP A 265 -20.68 0.37 4.31
N ARG A 266 -19.86 -0.57 3.82
CA ARG A 266 -18.42 -0.65 4.14
C ARG A 266 -17.70 0.63 3.74
N TYR A 267 -18.02 1.17 2.57
CA TYR A 267 -17.43 2.41 2.08
C TYR A 267 -17.81 3.61 2.94
N ILE A 268 -19.11 3.76 3.24
CA ILE A 268 -19.60 4.84 4.11
C ILE A 268 -18.95 4.74 5.50
N ASN A 269 -18.97 3.56 6.12
CA ASN A 269 -18.44 3.33 7.46
C ASN A 269 -16.93 3.65 7.54
N ALA A 270 -16.15 3.29 6.53
CA ALA A 270 -14.72 3.62 6.47
C ALA A 270 -14.48 5.14 6.44
N LEU A 271 -15.21 5.88 5.59
CA LEU A 271 -15.07 7.33 5.49
C LEU A 271 -15.60 8.05 6.75
N GLU A 272 -16.69 7.55 7.36
CA GLU A 272 -17.22 8.12 8.59
C GLU A 272 -16.31 7.87 9.79
N ALA A 273 -15.66 6.72 9.84
CA ALA A 273 -14.67 6.41 10.86
C ALA A 273 -13.43 7.32 10.79
N GLY A 274 -13.07 7.81 9.60
CA GLY A 274 -11.96 8.75 9.43
C GLY A 274 -10.92 8.33 8.41
N CYS A 275 -11.14 7.26 7.62
CA CYS A 275 -10.40 7.05 6.39
C CYS A 275 -10.67 8.24 5.45
N ASP A 276 -9.62 8.72 4.80
CA ASP A 276 -9.74 9.82 3.84
C ASP A 276 -10.21 9.32 2.48
N VAL A 277 -9.93 8.05 2.15
CA VAL A 277 -10.22 7.41 0.85
C VAL A 277 -10.54 5.93 1.05
N GLY A 278 -11.57 5.44 0.38
CA GLY A 278 -11.86 4.01 0.29
C GLY A 278 -11.04 3.32 -0.81
N LEU A 279 -10.84 2.02 -0.69
CA LEU A 279 -10.18 1.19 -1.69
C LEU A 279 -11.09 0.01 -2.06
N HIS A 280 -11.36 -0.17 -3.36
CA HIS A 280 -12.14 -1.28 -3.89
C HIS A 280 -11.40 -1.92 -5.05
N CYS A 281 -10.92 -3.15 -4.86
CA CYS A 281 -9.88 -3.75 -5.68
C CYS A 281 -10.37 -4.74 -6.74
N ASN A 282 -11.50 -5.41 -6.52
CA ASN A 282 -11.88 -6.61 -7.29
C ASN A 282 -12.32 -6.34 -8.74
N GLY A 283 -12.64 -5.08 -9.08
CA GLY A 283 -13.10 -4.70 -10.42
C GLY A 283 -14.54 -5.14 -10.74
N ASN A 284 -15.32 -5.50 -9.73
CA ASN A 284 -16.75 -5.82 -9.88
C ASN A 284 -17.53 -4.53 -10.17
N PHE A 285 -18.06 -4.43 -11.38
CA PHE A 285 -18.73 -3.23 -11.85
C PHE A 285 -19.98 -2.89 -11.05
N GLN A 286 -20.77 -3.89 -10.66
CA GLN A 286 -21.99 -3.69 -9.86
C GLN A 286 -21.66 -3.11 -8.48
N GLU A 287 -20.62 -3.59 -7.84
CA GLU A 287 -20.14 -3.04 -6.57
C GLU A 287 -19.62 -1.62 -6.72
N MET A 288 -18.88 -1.31 -7.80
CA MET A 288 -18.43 0.05 -8.09
C MET A 288 -19.59 1.04 -8.23
N GLU A 289 -20.70 0.64 -8.88
CA GLU A 289 -21.92 1.45 -8.98
C GLU A 289 -22.58 1.69 -7.62
N LEU A 290 -22.63 0.68 -6.74
CA LEU A 290 -23.16 0.84 -5.37
C LEU A 290 -22.34 1.85 -4.58
N VAL A 291 -21.00 1.71 -4.61
CA VAL A 291 -20.07 2.64 -3.96
C VAL A 291 -20.24 4.07 -4.52
N ALA A 292 -20.42 4.23 -5.83
CA ALA A 292 -20.61 5.53 -6.45
C ALA A 292 -21.90 6.21 -6.00
N LYS A 293 -23.01 5.46 -5.95
CA LYS A 293 -24.31 5.96 -5.48
C LYS A 293 -24.28 6.38 -4.01
N ALA A 294 -23.50 5.68 -3.20
CA ALA A 294 -23.39 5.91 -1.76
C ALA A 294 -22.38 7.00 -1.37
N CYS A 295 -21.61 7.55 -2.31
CA CYS A 295 -20.50 8.47 -2.01
C CYS A 295 -20.96 9.71 -1.24
N PRO A 296 -20.55 9.90 0.04
CA PRO A 296 -21.06 10.98 0.90
C PRO A 296 -20.40 12.34 0.63
N GLY A 297 -19.57 12.43 -0.39
CA GLY A 297 -18.71 13.60 -0.63
C GLY A 297 -17.50 13.66 0.31
N ILE A 298 -16.59 14.59 0.05
CA ILE A 298 -15.31 14.66 0.76
C ILE A 298 -15.37 15.66 1.92
N LYS A 299 -15.04 15.23 3.15
CA LYS A 299 -14.86 16.09 4.33
C LYS A 299 -13.69 17.06 4.11
N ASN A 300 -13.76 18.28 4.68
CA ASN A 300 -12.72 19.31 4.47
C ASN A 300 -11.31 18.88 4.89
N VAL A 301 -11.20 18.13 6.00
CA VAL A 301 -9.90 17.60 6.48
C VAL A 301 -9.31 16.59 5.47
N ALA A 302 -10.13 15.68 4.96
CA ALA A 302 -9.73 14.73 3.93
C ALA A 302 -9.31 15.45 2.63
N LYS A 303 -10.01 16.53 2.24
CA LYS A 303 -9.62 17.37 1.08
C LYS A 303 -8.20 17.92 1.20
N SER A 304 -7.81 18.37 2.40
CA SER A 304 -6.45 18.88 2.65
C SER A 304 -5.41 17.78 2.49
N ARG A 305 -5.61 16.62 3.13
CA ARG A 305 -4.69 15.48 3.05
C ARG A 305 -4.58 14.93 1.63
N ILE A 306 -5.69 14.84 0.90
CA ILE A 306 -5.70 14.44 -0.51
C ILE A 306 -4.84 15.39 -1.35
N ARG A 307 -4.97 16.71 -1.17
CA ARG A 307 -4.15 17.69 -1.90
C ARG A 307 -2.66 17.54 -1.61
N VAL A 308 -2.30 17.38 -0.32
CA VAL A 308 -0.90 17.17 0.09
C VAL A 308 -0.35 15.89 -0.52
N PHE A 309 -1.11 14.80 -0.48
CA PHE A 309 -0.72 13.52 -1.09
C PHE A 309 -0.52 13.64 -2.61
N LEU A 310 -1.48 14.22 -3.33
CA LEU A 310 -1.39 14.41 -4.79
C LEU A 310 -0.19 15.27 -5.17
N LYS A 311 0.08 16.33 -4.39
CA LYS A 311 1.29 17.14 -4.57
C LYS A 311 2.55 16.32 -4.34
N LYS A 312 2.63 15.54 -3.24
CA LYS A 312 3.80 14.68 -2.96
C LYS A 312 4.04 13.66 -4.08
N VAL A 313 2.99 13.02 -4.61
CA VAL A 313 3.11 12.09 -5.74
C VAL A 313 3.68 12.79 -6.98
N ALA A 314 3.22 13.99 -7.29
CA ALA A 314 3.75 14.78 -8.40
C ALA A 314 5.20 15.19 -8.16
N ASP A 315 5.51 15.76 -6.98
CA ASP A 315 6.87 16.21 -6.62
C ASP A 315 7.88 15.05 -6.69
N VAL A 316 7.51 13.85 -6.20
CA VAL A 316 8.36 12.64 -6.27
C VAL A 316 8.63 12.23 -7.72
N SER A 317 7.61 12.24 -8.56
CA SER A 317 7.75 11.88 -9.98
C SER A 317 8.59 12.89 -10.77
N GLU A 318 8.46 14.19 -10.46
CA GLU A 318 9.21 15.27 -11.11
C GLU A 318 10.69 15.33 -10.67
N ASN A 319 10.99 14.91 -9.42
CA ASN A 319 12.34 14.92 -8.84
C ASN A 319 13.02 13.53 -8.84
N ARG A 320 12.62 12.63 -9.74
CA ARG A 320 13.23 11.31 -9.91
C ARG A 320 14.74 11.42 -10.12
N GLU A 321 15.52 10.59 -9.42
CA GLU A 321 16.95 10.44 -9.67
C GLU A 321 17.19 9.67 -11.00
N ILE A 322 18.03 10.22 -11.87
CA ILE A 322 18.45 9.52 -13.09
C ILE A 322 19.63 8.61 -12.71
N SER A 323 19.38 7.31 -12.67
CA SER A 323 20.38 6.30 -12.29
C SER A 323 20.55 5.26 -13.40
N ASP A 324 21.74 4.71 -13.55
CA ASP A 324 21.96 3.54 -14.40
C ASP A 324 21.40 2.29 -13.70
N ILE A 325 20.22 1.86 -14.17
CA ILE A 325 19.51 0.69 -13.63
C ILE A 325 20.31 -0.60 -13.81
N ASN A 326 21.15 -0.71 -14.84
CA ASN A 326 21.98 -1.90 -15.03
C ASN A 326 23.06 -1.97 -13.95
N GLU A 327 23.70 -0.84 -13.64
CA GLU A 327 24.69 -0.76 -12.55
C GLU A 327 24.04 -1.09 -11.20
N LEU A 328 22.85 -0.54 -10.91
CA LEU A 328 22.11 -0.84 -9.69
C LEU A 328 21.76 -2.33 -9.59
N ASN A 329 21.33 -2.96 -10.70
CA ASN A 329 21.06 -4.39 -10.75
C ASN A 329 22.30 -5.25 -10.47
N VAL A 330 23.46 -4.89 -11.05
CA VAL A 330 24.73 -5.60 -10.79
C VAL A 330 25.10 -5.50 -9.30
N LYS A 331 25.01 -4.30 -8.72
CA LYS A 331 25.27 -4.06 -7.30
C LYS A 331 24.33 -4.87 -6.40
N LEU A 332 23.03 -4.87 -6.70
CA LEU A 332 22.02 -5.60 -5.94
C LEU A 332 22.26 -7.11 -6.00
N ARG A 333 22.44 -7.68 -7.20
CA ARG A 333 22.70 -9.12 -7.39
C ARG A 333 23.97 -9.58 -6.66
N LYS A 334 25.05 -8.79 -6.73
CA LYS A 334 26.30 -9.06 -6.00
C LYS A 334 26.07 -9.02 -4.49
N GLY A 335 25.34 -8.04 -3.99
CA GLY A 335 25.08 -7.86 -2.56
C GLY A 335 24.19 -8.95 -1.95
N LEU A 336 23.27 -9.50 -2.73
CA LEU A 336 22.30 -10.53 -2.33
C LEU A 336 22.77 -11.96 -2.62
N LYS A 337 23.97 -12.15 -3.16
CA LYS A 337 24.53 -13.49 -3.40
C LYS A 337 24.56 -14.29 -2.11
N GLY A 338 23.97 -15.52 -2.13
CA GLY A 338 23.81 -16.39 -0.97
C GLY A 338 22.54 -16.16 -0.14
N PHE A 339 21.77 -15.09 -0.42
CA PHE A 339 20.50 -14.80 0.25
C PHE A 339 19.30 -14.92 -0.70
N PHE A 340 19.50 -14.63 -1.97
CA PHE A 340 18.45 -14.71 -2.98
C PHE A 340 19.02 -15.10 -4.35
N ASN A 341 18.32 -16.02 -5.03
CA ASN A 341 18.67 -16.44 -6.39
C ASN A 341 17.75 -15.73 -7.38
N PHE A 342 18.31 -14.83 -8.17
CA PHE A 342 17.62 -14.20 -9.28
C PHE A 342 17.45 -15.20 -10.42
N MET A 343 16.20 -15.42 -10.87
CA MET A 343 15.92 -16.23 -12.05
C MET A 343 16.34 -15.49 -13.32
#